data_f3bb0f431447fbc165e5317fdd24171e
#
_entry.id   f3bb0f431447fbc165e5317fdd24171e
#
_cell.length_a   1.000
_cell.length_b   1.000
_cell.length_c   1.000
_cell.angle_alpha   90.00
_cell.angle_beta   90.00
_cell.angle_gamma   90.00
#
_symmetry.space_group_name_H-M   'P 1'
#
loop_
_entity.id
_entity.type
_entity.pdbx_description
1 polymer ?
#
loop_
_entity_poly.entity_id
_entity_poly.type
_entity_poly.pdbx_seq_one_letter_code
_entity_poly.pdbx_strand_id
1 'polypeptide(L)'
;MKLITEELKEKFKKYPLGSQDGLGKDAKVIVKYFNPTGVGTWLITEADKLENGDYEMFGYCHLGDDENAEFGYVLLSELENIKLPFGLSIERDLYMNQDNNIVDVMKSSGITPPDFLLDDQEKWKEPRYFDVLVDDVKSMLDNKSYTVARVCNGVNCVELHYIDGKSTIEYGTRTSDDSLESEIENIEWFDKNMSISDIENKLENLFNIEFGEKDYEL
;
A
#
# COMPACT_ATOMS: atom_id res chain seq x y z
N MET A 1 -17.04 28.03 -2.12
CA MET A 1 -17.78 26.93 -1.46
C MET A 1 -17.03 26.54 -0.19
N LYS A 2 -17.72 26.03 0.85
CA LYS A 2 -17.03 25.50 2.05
C LYS A 2 -16.51 24.10 1.75
N LEU A 3 -15.19 23.86 1.87
CA LEU A 3 -14.58 22.54 1.57
C LEU A 3 -14.92 21.50 2.63
N ILE A 4 -14.91 21.88 3.93
CA ILE A 4 -15.25 20.97 5.01
C ILE A 4 -16.59 21.35 5.64
N THR A 5 -17.45 20.35 5.92
CA THR A 5 -18.74 20.49 6.60
C THR A 5 -18.74 19.68 7.89
N GLU A 6 -19.73 19.91 8.76
CA GLU A 6 -19.85 19.10 9.99
C GLU A 6 -20.07 17.62 9.66
N GLU A 7 -20.81 17.30 8.59
CA GLU A 7 -20.98 15.94 8.12
C GLU A 7 -19.64 15.30 7.72
N LEU A 8 -18.77 16.02 6.99
CA LEU A 8 -17.44 15.50 6.64
C LEU A 8 -16.55 15.32 7.87
N LYS A 9 -16.62 16.22 8.83
CA LYS A 9 -15.88 16.06 10.09
C LYS A 9 -16.28 14.78 10.84
N GLU A 10 -17.58 14.45 10.85
CA GLU A 10 -18.05 13.20 11.45
C GLU A 10 -17.62 11.95 10.64
N LYS A 11 -17.50 12.07 9.32
CA LYS A 11 -16.96 11.00 8.47
C LYS A 11 -15.46 10.79 8.75
N PHE A 12 -14.67 11.85 8.80
CA PHE A 12 -13.25 11.76 9.10
C PHE A 12 -12.94 11.14 10.48
N LYS A 13 -13.80 11.32 11.47
CA LYS A 13 -13.69 10.59 12.74
C LYS A 13 -13.79 9.06 12.58
N LYS A 14 -14.48 8.59 11.52
CA LYS A 14 -14.60 7.15 11.22
C LYS A 14 -13.47 6.65 10.32
N TYR A 15 -12.81 7.58 9.63
CA TYR A 15 -11.70 7.32 8.73
C TYR A 15 -10.51 8.22 9.10
N PRO A 16 -9.93 8.05 10.31
CA PRO A 16 -8.70 8.75 10.69
C PRO A 16 -7.51 8.27 9.83
N LEU A 17 -6.41 9.00 9.86
CA LEU A 17 -5.19 8.62 9.13
C LEU A 17 -4.74 7.21 9.51
N GLY A 18 -4.43 6.38 8.51
CA GLY A 18 -4.05 4.97 8.64
C GLY A 18 -5.24 4.00 8.76
N SER A 19 -6.48 4.48 8.82
CA SER A 19 -7.65 3.59 8.98
C SER A 19 -7.99 2.76 7.74
N GLN A 20 -7.48 3.16 6.58
CA GLN A 20 -7.68 2.48 5.31
C GLN A 20 -6.37 1.89 4.74
N ASP A 21 -5.33 1.81 5.56
CA ASP A 21 -4.07 1.16 5.19
C ASP A 21 -4.32 -0.28 4.76
N GLY A 22 -3.68 -0.67 3.66
CA GLY A 22 -3.80 -2.02 3.12
C GLY A 22 -5.09 -2.32 2.33
N LEU A 23 -6.08 -1.42 2.31
CA LEU A 23 -7.32 -1.65 1.52
C LEU A 23 -7.12 -1.47 0.01
N GLY A 24 -6.02 -0.83 -0.44
CA GLY A 24 -5.69 -0.68 -1.86
C GLY A 24 -6.86 -0.15 -2.69
N LYS A 25 -7.30 -0.93 -3.68
CA LYS A 25 -8.43 -0.59 -4.57
C LYS A 25 -9.76 -0.38 -3.86
N ASP A 26 -9.94 -1.00 -2.69
CA ASP A 26 -11.19 -1.00 -1.93
C ASP A 26 -11.28 0.17 -0.94
N ALA A 27 -10.19 0.97 -0.80
CA ALA A 27 -10.20 2.17 0.00
C ALA A 27 -11.32 3.12 -0.45
N LYS A 28 -12.10 3.63 0.50
CA LYS A 28 -13.24 4.51 0.23
C LYS A 28 -12.79 5.95 0.08
N VAL A 29 -13.28 6.62 -0.94
CA VAL A 29 -13.12 8.08 -1.06
C VAL A 29 -14.19 8.77 -0.22
N ILE A 30 -13.74 9.50 0.79
CA ILE A 30 -14.60 10.22 1.73
C ILE A 30 -15.07 11.55 1.13
N VAL A 31 -14.17 12.21 0.39
CA VAL A 31 -14.46 13.45 -0.32
C VAL A 31 -13.55 13.60 -1.53
N LYS A 32 -14.11 14.18 -2.60
CA LYS A 32 -13.37 14.61 -3.77
C LYS A 32 -13.35 16.12 -3.82
N TYR A 33 -12.16 16.69 -3.93
CA TYR A 33 -11.93 18.11 -4.25
C TYR A 33 -11.43 18.23 -5.67
N PHE A 34 -11.75 19.34 -6.33
CA PHE A 34 -11.32 19.56 -7.71
C PHE A 34 -11.19 21.05 -8.02
N ASN A 35 -10.39 21.33 -9.04
CA ASN A 35 -10.26 22.66 -9.65
C ASN A 35 -11.32 22.82 -10.76
N PRO A 36 -12.32 23.72 -10.59
CA PRO A 36 -13.38 23.89 -11.59
C PRO A 36 -12.91 24.60 -12.88
N THR A 37 -11.68 25.13 -12.92
CA THR A 37 -11.17 25.89 -14.06
C THR A 37 -10.08 25.19 -14.87
N GLY A 38 -9.70 23.99 -14.46
CA GLY A 38 -8.61 23.26 -15.09
C GLY A 38 -8.27 21.97 -14.37
N VAL A 39 -7.00 21.61 -14.40
CA VAL A 39 -6.49 20.40 -13.78
C VAL A 39 -6.38 20.53 -12.27
N GLY A 40 -6.46 19.43 -11.57
CA GLY A 40 -6.32 19.32 -10.13
C GLY A 40 -7.53 18.61 -9.50
N THR A 41 -7.29 17.38 -9.03
CA THR A 41 -8.27 16.54 -8.34
C THR A 41 -7.60 15.90 -7.14
N TRP A 42 -8.25 15.92 -6.01
CA TRP A 42 -7.82 15.29 -4.75
C TRP A 42 -8.90 14.34 -4.29
N LEU A 43 -8.59 13.05 -4.27
CA LEU A 43 -9.47 11.98 -3.80
C LEU A 43 -9.04 11.61 -2.37
N ILE A 44 -9.68 12.20 -1.39
CA ILE A 44 -9.31 12.05 0.02
C ILE A 44 -9.97 10.81 0.62
N THR A 45 -9.17 9.94 1.17
CA THR A 45 -9.59 8.69 1.81
C THR A 45 -9.62 8.81 3.33
N GLU A 46 -8.75 9.61 3.93
CA GLU A 46 -8.54 9.70 5.38
C GLU A 46 -8.22 11.13 5.81
N ALA A 47 -8.50 11.48 7.03
CA ALA A 47 -8.06 12.74 7.61
C ALA A 47 -8.09 12.76 9.13
N ASP A 48 -7.14 13.49 9.71
CA ASP A 48 -7.12 13.84 11.12
C ASP A 48 -7.20 15.35 11.33
N LYS A 49 -7.83 15.72 12.44
CA LYS A 49 -7.88 17.11 12.88
C LYS A 49 -6.63 17.45 13.67
N LEU A 50 -5.89 18.46 13.24
CA LEU A 50 -4.72 18.98 13.92
C LEU A 50 -5.07 19.87 15.11
N GLU A 51 -4.11 20.08 16.03
CA GLU A 51 -4.26 20.93 17.22
C GLU A 51 -4.59 22.40 16.88
N ASN A 52 -4.07 22.89 15.75
CA ASN A 52 -4.35 24.24 15.25
C ASN A 52 -5.75 24.40 14.63
N GLY A 53 -6.51 23.29 14.57
CA GLY A 53 -7.86 23.24 14.02
C GLY A 53 -7.96 22.95 12.54
N ASP A 54 -6.84 22.85 11.83
CA ASP A 54 -6.75 22.41 10.42
C ASP A 54 -7.01 20.90 10.32
N TYR A 55 -7.02 20.37 9.09
CA TYR A 55 -7.11 18.95 8.82
C TYR A 55 -5.92 18.53 7.96
N GLU A 56 -5.19 17.51 8.40
CA GLU A 56 -4.27 16.75 7.56
C GLU A 56 -5.03 15.60 6.92
N MET A 57 -5.00 15.56 5.59
CA MET A 57 -5.78 14.63 4.80
C MET A 57 -4.83 13.78 3.96
N PHE A 58 -5.13 12.50 3.85
CA PHE A 58 -4.42 11.57 2.97
C PHE A 58 -5.31 11.15 1.80
N GLY A 59 -4.72 11.00 0.63
CA GLY A 59 -5.44 10.56 -0.55
C GLY A 59 -4.62 10.66 -1.83
N TYR A 60 -5.28 10.44 -2.96
CA TYR A 60 -4.65 10.50 -4.28
C TYR A 60 -4.79 11.90 -4.88
N CYS A 61 -3.68 12.48 -5.27
CA CYS A 61 -3.59 13.78 -5.91
C CYS A 61 -3.24 13.62 -7.38
N HIS A 62 -4.08 14.16 -8.27
CA HIS A 62 -3.88 14.18 -9.72
C HIS A 62 -3.91 15.62 -10.24
N LEU A 63 -2.77 16.13 -10.69
CA LEU A 63 -2.60 17.51 -11.15
C LEU A 63 -2.62 17.63 -12.69
N GLY A 64 -3.28 16.70 -13.37
CA GLY A 64 -3.48 16.73 -14.83
C GLY A 64 -2.50 15.86 -15.61
N ASP A 65 -1.66 15.12 -14.91
CA ASP A 65 -0.65 14.23 -15.48
C ASP A 65 -0.59 12.97 -14.62
N ASP A 66 -0.80 11.80 -15.24
CA ASP A 66 -0.76 10.50 -14.55
C ASP A 66 0.64 10.17 -14.04
N GLU A 67 1.72 10.67 -14.68
CA GLU A 67 3.10 10.39 -14.27
C GLU A 67 3.49 11.09 -12.96
N ASN A 68 2.85 12.22 -12.64
CA ASN A 68 3.08 12.99 -11.43
C ASN A 68 1.95 12.85 -10.40
N ALA A 69 1.02 11.95 -10.67
CA ALA A 69 -0.10 11.70 -9.76
C ALA A 69 0.32 10.68 -8.69
N GLU A 70 0.05 10.98 -7.43
CA GLU A 70 0.54 10.17 -6.31
C GLU A 70 -0.42 10.18 -5.12
N PHE A 71 -0.24 9.18 -4.24
CA PHE A 71 -0.80 9.23 -2.89
C PHE A 71 0.07 10.11 -2.01
N GLY A 72 -0.55 10.95 -1.21
CA GLY A 72 0.18 11.82 -0.31
C GLY A 72 -0.73 12.60 0.64
N TYR A 73 -0.09 13.40 1.46
CA TYR A 73 -0.75 14.26 2.44
C TYR A 73 -0.98 15.66 1.87
N VAL A 74 -2.10 16.25 2.25
CA VAL A 74 -2.43 17.64 1.95
C VAL A 74 -3.17 18.26 3.12
N LEU A 75 -2.86 19.51 3.43
CA LEU A 75 -3.62 20.26 4.44
C LEU A 75 -4.88 20.89 3.82
N LEU A 76 -5.97 20.87 4.58
CA LEU A 76 -7.20 21.53 4.14
C LEU A 76 -6.96 23.01 3.84
N SER A 77 -6.20 23.69 4.68
CA SER A 77 -5.84 25.10 4.50
C SER A 77 -5.05 25.35 3.21
N GLU A 78 -4.26 24.39 2.72
CA GLU A 78 -3.56 24.52 1.43
C GLU A 78 -4.58 24.60 0.30
N LEU A 79 -5.57 23.70 0.27
CA LEU A 79 -6.63 23.72 -0.73
C LEU A 79 -7.50 24.99 -0.65
N GLU A 80 -7.82 25.45 0.56
CA GLU A 80 -8.62 26.67 0.79
C GLU A 80 -7.87 27.94 0.33
N ASN A 81 -6.53 27.92 0.37
CA ASN A 81 -5.69 29.04 -0.02
C ASN A 81 -5.40 29.12 -1.53
N ILE A 82 -5.69 28.10 -2.31
CA ILE A 82 -5.52 28.12 -3.77
C ILE A 82 -6.43 29.18 -4.37
N LYS A 83 -5.83 30.12 -5.09
CA LYS A 83 -6.54 31.19 -5.82
C LYS A 83 -6.57 30.84 -7.30
N LEU A 84 -7.76 30.65 -7.83
CA LEU A 84 -8.00 30.33 -9.22
C LEU A 84 -8.39 31.59 -10.03
N PRO A 85 -8.29 31.54 -11.35
CA PRO A 85 -8.79 32.62 -12.23
C PRO A 85 -10.25 32.98 -11.93
N PHE A 86 -10.62 34.21 -12.21
CA PHE A 86 -11.97 34.75 -12.02
C PHE A 86 -12.48 34.77 -10.57
N GLY A 87 -11.59 34.69 -9.60
CA GLY A 87 -11.95 34.67 -8.18
C GLY A 87 -12.54 33.34 -7.70
N LEU A 88 -12.36 32.27 -8.46
CA LEU A 88 -12.76 30.93 -8.09
C LEU A 88 -11.76 30.31 -7.10
N SER A 89 -12.14 29.20 -6.51
CA SER A 89 -11.34 28.42 -5.57
C SER A 89 -11.57 26.93 -5.83
N ILE A 90 -10.83 26.08 -5.15
CA ILE A 90 -11.08 24.64 -5.15
C ILE A 90 -12.52 24.38 -4.66
N GLU A 91 -13.16 23.41 -5.27
CA GLU A 91 -14.53 23.02 -4.98
C GLU A 91 -14.58 21.56 -4.50
N ARG A 92 -15.65 21.26 -3.76
CA ARG A 92 -15.98 19.91 -3.33
C ARG A 92 -17.03 19.33 -4.27
N ASP A 93 -16.82 18.11 -4.74
CA ASP A 93 -17.82 17.36 -5.49
C ASP A 93 -19.00 16.98 -4.60
N LEU A 94 -20.18 17.52 -4.89
CA LEU A 94 -21.42 17.26 -4.15
C LEU A 94 -22.17 16.03 -4.68
N TYR A 95 -21.76 15.52 -5.83
CA TYR A 95 -22.46 14.46 -6.55
C TYR A 95 -21.68 13.13 -6.55
N MET A 96 -20.50 13.12 -5.90
CA MET A 96 -19.73 11.90 -5.74
C MET A 96 -20.57 10.87 -4.97
N ASN A 97 -20.69 9.66 -5.51
CA ASN A 97 -21.30 8.56 -4.79
C ASN A 97 -20.39 8.16 -3.59
N GLN A 98 -20.94 8.18 -2.40
CA GLN A 98 -20.21 8.02 -1.15
C GLN A 98 -19.83 6.57 -0.83
N ASP A 99 -20.37 5.60 -1.57
CA ASP A 99 -20.07 4.18 -1.39
C ASP A 99 -18.99 3.68 -2.38
N ASN A 100 -18.49 4.57 -3.25
CA ASN A 100 -17.50 4.19 -4.25
C ASN A 100 -16.11 4.06 -3.64
N ASN A 101 -15.40 3.02 -4.05
CA ASN A 101 -13.99 2.84 -3.80
C ASN A 101 -13.15 3.81 -4.67
N ILE A 102 -11.86 3.87 -4.37
CA ILE A 102 -10.97 4.84 -5.01
C ILE A 102 -10.82 4.60 -6.52
N VAL A 103 -10.81 3.34 -6.96
CA VAL A 103 -10.70 2.99 -8.39
C VAL A 103 -11.93 3.45 -9.16
N ASP A 104 -13.14 3.28 -8.61
CA ASP A 104 -14.38 3.72 -9.25
C ASP A 104 -14.44 5.25 -9.34
N VAL A 105 -13.99 5.95 -8.29
CA VAL A 105 -13.95 7.42 -8.30
C VAL A 105 -12.89 7.94 -9.28
N MET A 106 -11.71 7.30 -9.37
CA MET A 106 -10.70 7.62 -10.39
C MET A 106 -11.30 7.50 -11.79
N LYS A 107 -11.85 6.33 -12.13
CA LYS A 107 -12.45 6.08 -13.45
C LYS A 107 -13.55 7.06 -13.79
N SER A 108 -14.45 7.35 -12.86
CA SER A 108 -15.54 8.31 -13.06
C SER A 108 -15.05 9.75 -13.16
N SER A 109 -13.85 10.05 -12.68
CA SER A 109 -13.18 11.34 -12.76
C SER A 109 -12.28 11.48 -14.00
N GLY A 110 -12.18 10.43 -14.86
CA GLY A 110 -11.30 10.42 -16.03
C GLY A 110 -9.82 10.25 -15.67
N ILE A 111 -9.51 9.74 -14.49
CA ILE A 111 -8.17 9.45 -14.01
C ILE A 111 -7.88 7.97 -14.27
N THR A 112 -6.73 7.67 -14.85
CA THR A 112 -6.25 6.28 -15.00
C THR A 112 -5.78 5.76 -13.64
N PRO A 113 -6.40 4.72 -13.09
CA PRO A 113 -5.88 4.13 -11.86
C PRO A 113 -4.49 3.55 -12.11
N PRO A 114 -3.52 3.81 -11.22
CA PRO A 114 -2.19 3.23 -11.34
C PRO A 114 -2.23 1.69 -11.21
N ASP A 115 -1.31 1.03 -11.90
CA ASP A 115 -1.27 -0.45 -11.99
C ASP A 115 -1.25 -1.13 -10.62
N PHE A 116 -0.56 -0.55 -9.63
CA PHE A 116 -0.49 -1.12 -8.29
C PHE A 116 -1.84 -1.13 -7.54
N LEU A 117 -2.81 -0.28 -7.94
CA LEU A 117 -4.18 -0.34 -7.42
C LEU A 117 -5.05 -1.33 -8.18
N LEU A 118 -4.72 -1.59 -9.45
CA LEU A 118 -5.45 -2.53 -10.30
C LEU A 118 -4.92 -3.96 -10.17
N ASP A 119 -3.67 -4.08 -9.75
CA ASP A 119 -3.15 -5.36 -9.35
C ASP A 119 -3.99 -5.84 -8.17
N ASP A 120 -4.91 -6.75 -8.48
CA ASP A 120 -5.68 -7.41 -7.45
C ASP A 120 -4.70 -7.91 -6.39
N GLN A 121 -5.04 -7.71 -5.11
CA GLN A 121 -4.30 -8.40 -4.03
C GLN A 121 -4.32 -9.93 -4.23
N GLU A 122 -5.13 -10.44 -5.15
CA GLU A 122 -5.03 -11.80 -5.66
C GLU A 122 -3.69 -12.08 -6.39
N LYS A 123 -2.96 -11.08 -6.87
CA LYS A 123 -1.59 -11.30 -7.36
C LYS A 123 -0.63 -11.72 -6.24
N TRP A 124 -0.90 -11.31 -5.01
CA TRP A 124 -0.17 -11.77 -3.84
C TRP A 124 -0.64 -13.16 -3.37
N LYS A 125 -1.83 -13.61 -3.81
CA LYS A 125 -2.35 -14.98 -3.65
C LYS A 125 -1.94 -15.90 -4.80
N GLU A 126 -1.28 -15.37 -5.85
CA GLU A 126 -0.83 -16.23 -6.94
C GLU A 126 0.42 -17.04 -6.56
N PRO A 127 0.49 -18.29 -7.03
CA PRO A 127 1.63 -19.21 -6.88
C PRO A 127 3.00 -18.60 -7.27
N ARG A 128 3.02 -17.54 -8.08
CA ARG A 128 4.21 -16.79 -8.49
C ARG A 128 5.13 -16.35 -7.36
N TYR A 129 4.59 -16.10 -6.19
CA TYR A 129 5.42 -15.64 -5.06
C TYR A 129 6.26 -16.79 -4.52
N PHE A 130 5.67 -17.97 -4.39
CA PHE A 130 6.38 -19.17 -4.01
C PHE A 130 7.35 -19.61 -5.10
N ASP A 131 6.93 -19.58 -6.37
CA ASP A 131 7.77 -19.94 -7.51
C ASP A 131 9.03 -19.07 -7.56
N VAL A 132 8.89 -17.75 -7.39
CA VAL A 132 10.02 -16.81 -7.34
C VAL A 132 10.95 -17.13 -6.16
N LEU A 133 10.40 -17.32 -4.95
CA LEU A 133 11.21 -17.67 -3.78
C LEU A 133 11.89 -19.03 -3.91
N VAL A 134 11.24 -20.02 -4.49
CA VAL A 134 11.82 -21.35 -4.78
C VAL A 134 12.97 -21.21 -5.76
N ASP A 135 12.79 -20.45 -6.84
CA ASP A 135 13.82 -20.18 -7.84
C ASP A 135 15.00 -19.41 -7.23
N ASP A 136 14.74 -18.42 -6.37
CA ASP A 136 15.77 -17.68 -5.65
C ASP A 136 16.58 -18.59 -4.73
N VAL A 137 15.91 -19.42 -3.91
CA VAL A 137 16.58 -20.40 -3.04
C VAL A 137 17.43 -21.35 -3.88
N LYS A 138 16.91 -21.89 -4.97
CA LYS A 138 17.68 -22.77 -5.88
C LYS A 138 18.88 -22.05 -6.49
N SER A 139 18.70 -20.85 -6.98
CA SER A 139 19.78 -20.04 -7.56
C SER A 139 20.89 -19.76 -6.56
N MET A 140 20.53 -19.43 -5.32
CA MET A 140 21.50 -19.21 -4.24
C MET A 140 22.27 -20.49 -3.89
N LEU A 141 21.60 -21.65 -3.82
CA LEU A 141 22.22 -22.95 -3.55
C LEU A 141 23.16 -23.37 -4.65
N ASP A 142 22.79 -23.14 -5.93
CA ASP A 142 23.58 -23.55 -7.09
C ASP A 142 24.78 -22.62 -7.33
N ASN A 143 24.60 -21.33 -7.17
CA ASN A 143 25.61 -20.32 -7.49
C ASN A 143 26.58 -20.01 -6.34
N LYS A 144 26.32 -20.46 -5.14
CA LYS A 144 27.12 -20.21 -3.93
C LYS A 144 27.44 -18.72 -3.73
N SER A 145 26.61 -17.86 -4.25
CA SER A 145 26.78 -16.41 -4.11
C SER A 145 25.99 -15.91 -2.91
N TYR A 146 26.62 -15.03 -2.14
CA TYR A 146 25.89 -14.29 -1.11
C TYR A 146 24.94 -13.31 -1.81
N THR A 147 23.68 -13.64 -1.84
CA THR A 147 22.63 -12.75 -2.33
C THR A 147 21.60 -12.65 -1.21
N VAL A 148 21.28 -11.43 -0.81
CA VAL A 148 20.15 -11.20 0.07
C VAL A 148 18.96 -10.84 -0.82
N ALA A 149 17.96 -11.70 -0.82
CA ALA A 149 16.69 -11.41 -1.44
C ALA A 149 15.68 -11.13 -0.30
N ARG A 150 15.07 -9.96 -0.30
CA ARG A 150 14.07 -9.58 0.70
C ARG A 150 12.72 -9.45 0.04
N VAL A 151 11.73 -10.01 0.66
CA VAL A 151 10.33 -9.93 0.26
C VAL A 151 9.50 -9.48 1.46
N CYS A 152 8.71 -8.43 1.29
CA CYS A 152 7.90 -7.88 2.36
C CYS A 152 6.42 -7.82 1.99
N ASN A 153 5.57 -8.08 2.99
CA ASN A 153 4.15 -7.78 2.96
C ASN A 153 3.88 -6.78 4.09
N GLY A 154 3.77 -5.49 3.73
CA GLY A 154 3.71 -4.43 4.72
C GLY A 154 4.98 -4.39 5.58
N VAL A 155 4.81 -4.57 6.89
CA VAL A 155 5.92 -4.59 7.85
C VAL A 155 6.58 -5.97 8.02
N ASN A 156 5.89 -7.03 7.61
CA ASN A 156 6.41 -8.40 7.71
C ASN A 156 7.29 -8.70 6.50
N CYS A 157 8.51 -9.16 6.75
CA CYS A 157 9.48 -9.42 5.69
C CYS A 157 10.13 -10.80 5.85
N VAL A 158 10.49 -11.38 4.72
CA VAL A 158 11.31 -12.59 4.61
C VAL A 158 12.61 -12.22 3.93
N GLU A 159 13.73 -12.60 4.52
CA GLU A 159 15.05 -12.48 3.92
C GLU A 159 15.67 -13.86 3.64
N LEU A 160 16.19 -14.00 2.44
CA LEU A 160 16.99 -15.16 2.03
C LEU A 160 18.46 -14.83 2.17
N HIS A 161 19.20 -15.66 2.88
CA HIS A 161 20.64 -15.55 3.05
C HIS A 161 21.33 -16.82 2.62
N TYR A 162 22.57 -16.71 2.12
CA TYR A 162 23.45 -17.85 1.86
C TYR A 162 24.64 -17.82 2.85
N ILE A 163 24.68 -18.80 3.75
CA ILE A 163 25.72 -18.90 4.77
C ILE A 163 26.28 -20.33 4.79
N ASP A 164 27.62 -20.47 4.70
CA ASP A 164 28.35 -21.73 4.84
C ASP A 164 27.82 -22.89 3.98
N GLY A 165 27.43 -22.60 2.75
CA GLY A 165 26.96 -23.63 1.81
C GLY A 165 25.48 -24.00 1.97
N LYS A 166 24.75 -23.28 2.77
CA LYS A 166 23.31 -23.43 2.97
C LYS A 166 22.59 -22.11 2.75
N SER A 167 21.41 -22.19 2.19
CA SER A 167 20.49 -21.04 2.18
C SER A 167 19.64 -21.08 3.42
N THR A 168 19.45 -19.92 4.03
CA THR A 168 18.57 -19.73 5.18
C THR A 168 17.50 -18.72 4.86
N ILE A 169 16.35 -18.87 5.50
CA ILE A 169 15.29 -17.88 5.47
C ILE A 169 15.16 -17.33 6.89
N GLU A 170 15.27 -16.02 7.01
CA GLU A 170 14.90 -15.28 8.20
C GLU A 170 13.61 -14.50 7.89
N TYR A 171 12.70 -14.49 8.84
CA TYR A 171 11.50 -13.68 8.77
C TYR A 171 11.35 -12.86 10.04
N GLY A 172 10.79 -11.68 9.87
CA GLY A 172 10.66 -10.72 10.94
C GLY A 172 9.92 -9.46 10.50
N THR A 173 9.94 -8.48 11.39
CA THR A 173 9.27 -7.20 11.18
C THR A 173 10.29 -6.17 10.69
N ARG A 174 9.93 -5.44 9.63
CA ARG A 174 10.72 -4.32 9.13
C ARG A 174 10.65 -3.16 10.12
N THR A 175 11.80 -2.64 10.49
CA THR A 175 11.91 -1.47 11.36
C THR A 175 11.98 -0.17 10.54
N SER A 176 11.83 0.97 11.22
CA SER A 176 11.86 2.30 10.60
C SER A 176 13.17 2.67 9.92
N ASP A 177 14.28 2.00 10.26
CA ASP A 177 15.61 2.16 9.64
C ASP A 177 15.88 1.12 8.53
N ASP A 178 14.85 0.41 8.09
CA ASP A 178 14.89 -0.64 7.07
C ASP A 178 15.66 -1.91 7.49
N SER A 179 15.96 -2.06 8.76
CA SER A 179 16.49 -3.31 9.31
C SER A 179 15.37 -4.32 9.57
N LEU A 180 15.72 -5.60 9.60
CA LEU A 180 14.81 -6.67 9.96
C LEU A 180 15.02 -7.03 11.43
N GLU A 181 13.99 -6.86 12.25
CA GLU A 181 13.94 -7.48 13.59
C GLU A 181 13.43 -8.90 13.43
N SER A 182 14.35 -9.86 13.31
CA SER A 182 14.04 -11.27 13.23
C SER A 182 14.09 -11.91 14.61
N GLU A 183 13.13 -12.76 14.91
CA GLU A 183 13.25 -13.71 16.02
C GLU A 183 14.13 -14.88 15.54
N ILE A 184 15.32 -15.01 16.12
CA ILE A 184 16.36 -16.02 15.76
C ILE A 184 15.81 -17.47 15.82
N GLU A 185 14.70 -17.70 16.51
CA GLU A 185 14.05 -19.02 16.59
C GLU A 185 13.43 -19.50 15.28
N ASN A 186 13.32 -18.62 14.28
CA ASN A 186 12.57 -18.83 13.06
C ASN A 186 13.49 -18.91 11.83
N ILE A 187 14.60 -19.65 11.90
CA ILE A 187 15.51 -19.88 10.77
C ILE A 187 15.25 -21.24 10.16
N GLU A 188 14.84 -21.27 8.90
CA GLU A 188 14.74 -22.51 8.13
C GLU A 188 15.98 -22.71 7.24
N TRP A 189 16.45 -23.94 7.19
CA TRP A 189 17.65 -24.31 6.47
C TRP A 189 17.32 -25.08 5.20
N PHE A 190 17.93 -24.67 4.09
CA PHE A 190 17.84 -25.32 2.80
C PHE A 190 19.23 -25.78 2.37
N ASP A 191 19.35 -26.97 1.81
CA ASP A 191 20.59 -27.46 1.24
C ASP A 191 20.42 -27.79 -0.25
N LYS A 192 21.55 -27.87 -0.96
CA LYS A 192 21.57 -28.10 -2.42
C LYS A 192 20.94 -29.42 -2.87
N ASN A 193 20.76 -30.38 -1.96
CA ASN A 193 20.21 -31.69 -2.27
C ASN A 193 18.68 -31.73 -2.10
N MET A 194 18.08 -30.65 -1.58
CA MET A 194 16.63 -30.56 -1.45
C MET A 194 15.98 -30.48 -2.84
N SER A 195 14.91 -31.22 -2.99
CA SER A 195 14.07 -31.12 -4.18
C SER A 195 13.30 -29.79 -4.17
N ILE A 196 12.86 -29.36 -5.37
CA ILE A 196 11.97 -28.19 -5.50
C ILE A 196 10.75 -28.36 -4.60
N SER A 197 10.13 -29.54 -4.61
CA SER A 197 8.96 -29.84 -3.78
C SER A 197 9.22 -29.76 -2.27
N ASP A 198 10.43 -30.11 -1.83
CA ASP A 198 10.79 -29.94 -0.40
C ASP A 198 10.96 -28.48 -0.04
N ILE A 199 11.50 -27.67 -0.95
CA ILE A 199 11.66 -26.22 -0.78
C ILE A 199 10.27 -25.56 -0.74
N GLU A 200 9.39 -25.89 -1.70
CA GLU A 200 8.00 -25.41 -1.75
C GLU A 200 7.26 -25.72 -0.44
N ASN A 201 7.29 -26.99 0.01
CA ASN A 201 6.62 -27.39 1.25
C ASN A 201 7.16 -26.66 2.49
N LYS A 202 8.49 -26.41 2.53
CA LYS A 202 9.07 -25.66 3.66
C LYS A 202 8.64 -24.20 3.62
N LEU A 203 8.67 -23.55 2.46
CA LEU A 203 8.21 -22.17 2.29
C LEU A 203 6.72 -22.05 2.62
N GLU A 204 5.89 -22.96 2.13
CA GLU A 204 4.46 -22.98 2.41
C GLU A 204 4.18 -23.13 3.91
N ASN A 205 4.89 -24.03 4.60
CA ASN A 205 4.76 -24.17 6.04
C ASN A 205 5.17 -22.91 6.80
N LEU A 206 6.25 -22.24 6.39
CA LEU A 206 6.70 -20.98 6.99
C LEU A 206 5.64 -19.89 6.84
N PHE A 207 5.13 -19.72 5.63
CA PHE A 207 4.09 -18.72 5.36
C PHE A 207 2.79 -19.02 6.13
N ASN A 208 2.38 -20.27 6.22
CA ASN A 208 1.17 -20.65 6.96
C ASN A 208 1.33 -20.48 8.48
N ILE A 209 2.54 -20.62 9.02
CA ILE A 209 2.81 -20.44 10.45
C ILE A 209 2.85 -18.96 10.82
N GLU A 210 3.55 -18.13 10.02
CA GLU A 210 3.81 -16.73 10.38
C GLU A 210 2.77 -15.75 9.82
N PHE A 211 2.27 -16.00 8.61
CA PHE A 211 1.29 -15.12 7.99
C PHE A 211 -0.14 -15.61 8.13
N GLY A 212 -0.35 -16.82 8.72
CA GLY A 212 -1.62 -17.45 9.09
C GLY A 212 -2.77 -17.31 8.09
N GLU A 213 -3.66 -18.31 7.99
CA GLU A 213 -4.87 -18.23 7.15
C GLU A 213 -5.78 -17.01 7.48
N LYS A 214 -5.48 -16.26 8.55
CA LYS A 214 -6.30 -15.12 9.00
C LYS A 214 -5.98 -13.79 8.30
N ASP A 215 -4.80 -13.65 7.71
CA ASP A 215 -4.39 -12.42 7.05
C ASP A 215 -4.70 -12.43 5.54
N TYR A 216 -5.29 -13.53 5.03
CA TYR A 216 -5.73 -13.67 3.64
C TYR A 216 -7.26 -13.58 3.46
N GLU A 217 -8.03 -13.40 4.55
CA GLU A 217 -9.46 -13.11 4.51
C GLU A 217 -9.72 -11.64 4.86
N LEU A 218 -9.34 -10.73 3.98
CA LEU A 218 -9.92 -9.38 3.92
C LEU A 218 -9.91 -8.90 2.49
#